data_13e5d5bcaaccb60b076b33e5113867c8
#
_entry.id   13e5d5bcaaccb60b076b33e5113867c8
#
_cell.length_a   1.000
_cell.length_b   1.000
_cell.length_c   1.000
_cell.angle_alpha   90.00
_cell.angle_beta   90.00
_cell.angle_gamma   90.00
#
_symmetry.space_group_name_H-M   'P 1'
#
loop_
_entity.id
_entity.type
_entity.pdbx_description
1 polymer ?
#
loop_
_entity_poly.entity_id
_entity_poly.type
_entity_poly.pdbx_seq_one_letter_code
_entity_poly.pdbx_strand_id
1 'polypeptide(L)'
;MKNPRYLIVVGALVAVAGLMFLYKGKDWLVQSAVVRAVESATGVSVGLGSLRIELTQGDGFIKDFRMGNPKGFSRDDLLSVGTGKVTLDIGSVTGSVIRIKTAQMEKVSILFEGSGKKNNMNALEAQVNERSARPEKTKETKSKKYRIDSFVLKDVKLDVRMPGIGKIGKLDLGDIRMSNLGGQNGATASEIAGRVSNEISSRAKSAVIKNMVKLAEQMGMDVSKIADGLGLPTGVLNDAAGFLQNLFK
;
A
#
# COMPACT_ATOMS: atom_id res chain seq x y z
N MET A 1 5.87 -6.05 20.55
CA MET A 1 4.61 -6.28 19.82
C MET A 1 4.64 -5.39 18.58
N LYS A 2 4.84 -5.98 17.40
CA LYS A 2 5.00 -5.25 16.13
C LYS A 2 3.61 -4.90 15.61
N ASN A 3 3.32 -3.60 15.49
CA ASN A 3 2.05 -3.11 14.94
C ASN A 3 2.01 -3.33 13.41
N PRO A 4 1.14 -4.18 12.89
CA PRO A 4 1.02 -4.46 11.46
C PRO A 4 0.13 -3.43 10.74
N ARG A 5 0.40 -2.14 10.88
CA ARG A 5 -0.56 -1.06 10.60
C ARG A 5 -0.82 -0.72 9.12
N TYR A 6 -0.15 -1.37 8.17
CA TYR A 6 -0.25 -1.00 6.74
C TYR A 6 -0.25 -2.23 5.80
N LEU A 7 -0.49 -3.42 6.36
CA LEU A 7 -0.38 -4.72 5.71
C LEU A 7 -1.29 -4.93 4.48
N ILE A 8 -2.30 -4.11 4.33
CA ILE A 8 -3.49 -4.45 3.56
C ILE A 8 -3.40 -3.98 2.12
N VAL A 9 -2.87 -2.78 1.90
CA VAL A 9 -2.81 -2.18 0.56
C VAL A 9 -1.87 -2.96 -0.35
N VAL A 10 -0.75 -3.39 0.20
CA VAL A 10 0.27 -4.14 -0.57
C VAL A 10 -0.04 -5.63 -0.61
N GLY A 11 -0.64 -6.17 0.45
CA GLY A 11 -1.15 -7.55 0.46
C GLY A 11 -2.19 -7.76 -0.64
N ALA A 12 -3.05 -6.78 -0.86
CA ALA A 12 -4.00 -6.81 -1.97
C ALA A 12 -3.29 -6.84 -3.35
N LEU A 13 -2.25 -6.03 -3.54
CA LEU A 13 -1.49 -6.01 -4.80
C LEU A 13 -0.70 -7.31 -5.02
N VAL A 14 -0.14 -7.90 -3.97
CA VAL A 14 0.58 -9.19 -4.03
C VAL A 14 -0.38 -10.36 -4.22
N ALA A 15 -1.55 -10.34 -3.57
CA ALA A 15 -2.60 -11.34 -3.77
C ALA A 15 -3.17 -11.29 -5.19
N VAL A 16 -3.34 -10.08 -5.74
CA VAL A 16 -3.73 -9.87 -7.15
C VAL A 16 -2.70 -10.53 -8.07
N ALA A 17 -1.42 -10.31 -7.85
CA ALA A 17 -0.36 -10.92 -8.65
C ALA A 17 -0.37 -12.46 -8.55
N GLY A 18 -0.62 -13.02 -7.38
CA GLY A 18 -0.72 -14.48 -7.18
C GLY A 18 -1.98 -15.11 -7.78
N LEU A 19 -3.12 -14.43 -7.70
CA LEU A 19 -4.40 -14.90 -8.25
C LEU A 19 -4.43 -14.88 -9.78
N MET A 20 -3.72 -13.93 -10.42
CA MET A 20 -3.65 -13.82 -11.88
C MET A 20 -3.25 -15.12 -12.57
N PHE A 21 -2.43 -15.94 -11.95
CA PHE A 21 -1.85 -17.14 -12.56
C PHE A 21 -2.55 -18.45 -12.18
N LEU A 22 -3.47 -18.43 -11.23
CA LEU A 22 -4.22 -19.64 -10.84
C LEU A 22 -5.41 -19.92 -11.76
N TYR A 23 -5.82 -18.97 -12.57
CA TYR A 23 -6.99 -19.09 -13.45
C TYR A 23 -6.59 -19.22 -14.93
N LYS A 24 -6.79 -20.41 -15.50
CA LYS A 24 -6.78 -20.64 -16.96
C LYS A 24 -8.09 -20.14 -17.55
N GLY A 25 -8.28 -18.83 -17.63
CA GLY A 25 -9.55 -18.26 -18.10
C GLY A 25 -9.39 -16.98 -18.92
N LYS A 26 -10.50 -16.49 -19.50
CA LYS A 26 -10.51 -15.21 -20.21
C LYS A 26 -10.22 -14.08 -19.21
N ASP A 27 -9.46 -13.08 -19.63
CA ASP A 27 -8.95 -11.99 -18.78
C ASP A 27 -10.05 -11.33 -17.91
N TRP A 28 -11.28 -11.20 -18.41
CA TRP A 28 -12.39 -10.61 -17.66
C TRP A 28 -12.85 -11.46 -16.46
N LEU A 29 -12.76 -12.80 -16.54
CA LEU A 29 -13.09 -13.68 -15.41
C LEU A 29 -12.05 -13.53 -14.31
N VAL A 30 -10.77 -13.46 -14.70
CA VAL A 30 -9.67 -13.25 -13.76
C VAL A 30 -9.77 -11.85 -13.14
N GLN A 31 -10.06 -10.82 -13.94
CA GLN A 31 -10.29 -9.45 -13.46
C GLN A 31 -11.38 -9.42 -12.39
N SER A 32 -12.54 -10.03 -12.66
CA SER A 32 -13.65 -10.09 -11.71
C SER A 32 -13.30 -10.87 -10.44
N ALA A 33 -12.52 -11.96 -10.57
CA ALA A 33 -12.08 -12.75 -9.42
C ALA A 33 -11.10 -11.96 -8.53
N VAL A 34 -10.19 -11.23 -9.16
CA VAL A 34 -9.23 -10.34 -8.47
C VAL A 34 -9.97 -9.24 -7.70
N VAL A 35 -10.88 -8.54 -8.36
CA VAL A 35 -11.68 -7.47 -7.73
C VAL A 35 -12.44 -8.03 -6.52
N ARG A 36 -13.17 -9.12 -6.69
CA ARG A 36 -13.96 -9.74 -5.60
C ARG A 36 -13.08 -10.22 -4.45
N ALA A 37 -11.90 -10.78 -4.74
CA ALA A 37 -10.97 -11.24 -3.70
C ALA A 37 -10.47 -10.09 -2.84
N VAL A 38 -10.09 -8.96 -3.48
CA VAL A 38 -9.63 -7.78 -2.75
C VAL A 38 -10.77 -7.13 -1.97
N GLU A 39 -11.96 -6.99 -2.57
CA GLU A 39 -13.15 -6.47 -1.87
C GLU A 39 -13.55 -7.35 -0.67
N SER A 40 -13.52 -8.66 -0.84
CA SER A 40 -13.81 -9.60 0.25
C SER A 40 -12.80 -9.47 1.39
N ALA A 41 -11.52 -9.37 1.08
CA ALA A 41 -10.46 -9.25 2.06
C ALA A 41 -10.45 -7.90 2.78
N THR A 42 -10.70 -6.81 2.05
CA THR A 42 -10.56 -5.44 2.58
C THR A 42 -11.88 -4.82 3.05
N GLY A 43 -12.99 -5.22 2.47
CA GLY A 43 -14.31 -4.65 2.77
C GLY A 43 -14.56 -3.28 2.16
N VAL A 44 -13.69 -2.83 1.27
CA VAL A 44 -13.86 -1.58 0.51
C VAL A 44 -14.08 -1.88 -0.97
N SER A 45 -14.65 -0.94 -1.70
CA SER A 45 -14.85 -1.07 -3.14
C SER A 45 -13.53 -1.12 -3.89
N VAL A 46 -13.46 -1.93 -4.93
CA VAL A 46 -12.28 -2.05 -5.80
C VAL A 46 -12.68 -1.88 -7.26
N GLY A 47 -11.98 -0.99 -7.94
CA GLY A 47 -12.06 -0.80 -9.38
C GLY A 47 -10.78 -1.27 -10.07
N LEU A 48 -10.92 -1.90 -11.23
CA LEU A 48 -9.80 -2.30 -12.07
C LEU A 48 -10.20 -2.06 -13.53
N GLY A 49 -9.56 -1.09 -14.19
CA GLY A 49 -9.90 -0.70 -15.56
C GLY A 49 -9.60 -1.80 -16.55
N SER A 50 -8.40 -2.40 -16.48
CA SER A 50 -8.08 -3.57 -17.29
C SER A 50 -7.05 -4.48 -16.63
N LEU A 51 -7.13 -5.76 -16.98
CA LEU A 51 -6.16 -6.80 -16.65
C LEU A 51 -5.84 -7.57 -17.92
N ARG A 52 -4.54 -7.79 -18.20
CA ARG A 52 -4.05 -8.65 -19.28
C ARG A 52 -3.01 -9.61 -18.74
N ILE A 53 -3.10 -10.87 -19.12
CA ILE A 53 -2.19 -11.92 -18.68
C ILE A 53 -1.55 -12.59 -19.88
N GLU A 54 -0.23 -12.64 -19.93
CA GLU A 54 0.57 -13.32 -20.94
C GLU A 54 1.21 -14.57 -20.31
N LEU A 55 0.43 -15.65 -20.28
CA LEU A 55 0.79 -16.89 -19.57
C LEU A 55 2.13 -17.49 -20.02
N THR A 56 2.46 -17.39 -21.31
CA THR A 56 3.71 -17.95 -21.87
C THR A 56 4.95 -17.23 -21.35
N GLN A 57 4.82 -15.94 -21.05
CA GLN A 57 5.91 -15.10 -20.55
C GLN A 57 5.87 -14.94 -19.02
N GLY A 58 4.76 -15.30 -18.40
CA GLY A 58 4.52 -15.06 -16.98
C GLY A 58 4.23 -13.61 -16.63
N ASP A 59 3.85 -12.80 -17.62
CA ASP A 59 3.58 -11.38 -17.43
C ASP A 59 2.10 -11.11 -17.16
N GLY A 60 1.86 -10.23 -16.21
CA GLY A 60 0.55 -9.66 -15.89
C GLY A 60 0.61 -8.14 -15.92
N PHE A 61 -0.41 -7.51 -16.51
CA PHE A 61 -0.52 -6.07 -16.64
C PHE A 61 -1.85 -5.60 -16.07
N ILE A 62 -1.84 -4.55 -15.27
CA ILE A 62 -3.04 -3.88 -14.77
C ILE A 62 -3.03 -2.41 -15.16
N LYS A 63 -4.24 -1.86 -15.33
CA LYS A 63 -4.43 -0.41 -15.50
C LYS A 63 -5.58 0.06 -14.63
N ASP A 64 -5.46 1.29 -14.15
CA ASP A 64 -6.49 2.01 -13.41
C ASP A 64 -7.04 1.22 -12.23
N PHE A 65 -6.13 0.67 -11.42
CA PHE A 65 -6.51 0.04 -10.15
C PHE A 65 -6.87 1.13 -9.14
N ARG A 66 -8.00 0.97 -8.47
CA ARG A 66 -8.51 1.86 -7.44
C ARG A 66 -9.05 1.07 -6.27
N MET A 67 -8.80 1.55 -5.09
CA MET A 67 -9.34 1.00 -3.86
C MET A 67 -9.97 2.12 -3.05
N GLY A 68 -11.26 2.03 -2.77
CA GLY A 68 -12.02 3.04 -2.07
C GLY A 68 -11.62 3.17 -0.60
N ASN A 69 -12.08 4.25 0.01
CA ASN A 69 -11.90 4.51 1.43
C ASN A 69 -12.82 3.64 2.30
N PRO A 70 -12.41 3.29 3.53
CA PRO A 70 -13.30 2.68 4.52
C PRO A 70 -14.51 3.56 4.86
N LYS A 71 -15.56 2.94 5.36
CA LYS A 71 -16.75 3.66 5.84
C LYS A 71 -16.37 4.68 6.93
N GLY A 72 -16.97 5.87 6.85
CA GLY A 72 -16.71 6.96 7.79
C GLY A 72 -15.69 7.99 7.31
N PHE A 73 -15.08 7.77 6.15
CA PHE A 73 -14.17 8.69 5.47
C PHE A 73 -14.76 9.19 4.13
N SER A 74 -14.02 10.01 3.40
CA SER A 74 -14.46 10.52 2.11
C SER A 74 -14.73 9.39 1.09
N ARG A 75 -15.42 9.72 0.01
CA ARG A 75 -15.67 8.78 -1.09
C ARG A 75 -14.53 8.70 -2.09
N ASP A 76 -13.42 9.37 -1.81
CA ASP A 76 -12.23 9.31 -2.65
C ASP A 76 -11.51 7.97 -2.52
N ASP A 77 -10.69 7.64 -3.51
CA ASP A 77 -9.88 6.42 -3.45
C ASP A 77 -8.80 6.54 -2.38
N LEU A 78 -8.71 5.54 -1.50
CA LEU A 78 -7.60 5.40 -0.54
C LEU A 78 -6.29 5.10 -1.27
N LEU A 79 -6.37 4.29 -2.33
CA LEU A 79 -5.22 3.94 -3.17
C LEU A 79 -5.63 3.95 -4.63
N SER A 80 -4.80 4.56 -5.46
CA SER A 80 -4.89 4.39 -6.91
C SER A 80 -3.51 4.07 -7.52
N VAL A 81 -3.53 3.25 -8.56
CA VAL A 81 -2.35 2.87 -9.36
C VAL A 81 -2.70 3.03 -10.83
N GLY A 82 -1.96 3.83 -11.56
CA GLY A 82 -2.22 4.07 -12.98
C GLY A 82 -1.92 2.85 -13.82
N THR A 83 -0.73 2.27 -13.68
CA THR A 83 -0.33 1.04 -14.38
C THR A 83 0.50 0.14 -13.47
N GLY A 84 0.41 -1.16 -13.70
CA GLY A 84 1.23 -2.14 -13.02
C GLY A 84 1.66 -3.26 -13.94
N LYS A 85 2.88 -3.74 -13.75
CA LYS A 85 3.42 -4.94 -14.39
C LYS A 85 3.97 -5.87 -13.33
N VAL A 86 3.63 -7.15 -13.45
CA VAL A 86 4.17 -8.23 -12.63
C VAL A 86 4.71 -9.32 -13.54
N THR A 87 5.95 -9.75 -13.31
CA THR A 87 6.54 -10.88 -14.02
C THR A 87 6.80 -12.02 -13.05
N LEU A 88 6.16 -13.15 -13.28
CA LEU A 88 6.28 -14.38 -12.50
C LEU A 88 7.32 -15.34 -13.09
N ASP A 89 7.93 -16.11 -12.23
CA ASP A 89 8.60 -17.32 -12.61
C ASP A 89 7.56 -18.45 -12.71
N ILE A 90 7.15 -18.79 -13.94
CA ILE A 90 6.08 -19.78 -14.19
C ILE A 90 6.43 -21.14 -13.56
N GLY A 91 7.70 -21.54 -13.58
CA GLY A 91 8.14 -22.80 -12.98
C GLY A 91 7.92 -22.87 -11.46
N SER A 92 7.82 -21.71 -10.79
CA SER A 92 7.61 -21.64 -9.34
C SER A 92 6.14 -21.79 -8.90
N VAL A 93 5.17 -21.66 -9.82
CA VAL A 93 3.73 -21.57 -9.47
C VAL A 93 3.20 -22.85 -8.84
N THR A 94 3.74 -24.01 -9.22
CA THR A 94 3.38 -25.32 -8.66
C THR A 94 4.13 -25.64 -7.35
N GLY A 95 5.18 -24.85 -7.03
CA GLY A 95 5.99 -25.03 -5.83
C GLY A 95 5.35 -24.48 -4.55
N SER A 96 6.06 -24.64 -3.44
CA SER A 96 5.67 -24.09 -2.13
C SER A 96 5.93 -22.58 -2.04
N VAL A 97 6.86 -22.05 -2.84
CA VAL A 97 7.23 -20.64 -2.91
C VAL A 97 7.00 -20.14 -4.33
N ILE A 98 6.08 -19.19 -4.49
CA ILE A 98 5.84 -18.51 -5.77
C ILE A 98 6.86 -17.37 -5.90
N ARG A 99 7.66 -17.40 -6.97
CA ARG A 99 8.66 -16.37 -7.26
C ARG A 99 8.10 -15.33 -8.23
N ILE A 100 8.09 -14.08 -7.79
CA ILE A 100 7.80 -12.90 -8.59
C ILE A 100 9.14 -12.25 -8.93
N LYS A 101 9.54 -12.29 -10.21
CA LYS A 101 10.81 -11.68 -10.66
C LYS A 101 10.76 -10.17 -10.51
N THR A 102 9.67 -9.57 -10.98
CA THR A 102 9.46 -8.12 -10.87
C THR A 102 7.99 -7.81 -10.55
N ALA A 103 7.78 -6.80 -9.70
CA ALA A 103 6.49 -6.17 -9.49
C ALA A 103 6.70 -4.65 -9.54
N GLN A 104 6.21 -4.00 -10.59
CA GLN A 104 6.35 -2.56 -10.81
C GLN A 104 4.97 -1.93 -10.91
N MET A 105 4.76 -0.86 -10.15
CA MET A 105 3.54 -0.03 -10.17
C MET A 105 3.94 1.42 -10.45
N GLU A 106 3.15 2.11 -11.24
CA GLU A 106 3.43 3.49 -11.64
C GLU A 106 2.22 4.40 -11.38
N LYS A 107 2.48 5.66 -11.12
CA LYS A 107 1.49 6.68 -10.78
C LYS A 107 0.67 6.23 -9.56
N VAL A 108 1.37 5.95 -8.47
CA VAL A 108 0.78 5.49 -7.22
C VAL A 108 0.33 6.70 -6.41
N SER A 109 -0.96 6.78 -6.06
CA SER A 109 -1.49 7.81 -5.18
C SER A 109 -2.13 7.18 -3.96
N ILE A 110 -1.76 7.66 -2.78
CA ILE A 110 -2.23 7.18 -1.48
C ILE A 110 -2.92 8.35 -0.78
N LEU A 111 -4.11 8.14 -0.22
CA LEU A 111 -4.83 9.11 0.58
C LEU A 111 -4.69 8.76 2.06
N PHE A 112 -4.11 9.66 2.83
CA PHE A 112 -4.22 9.68 4.28
C PHE A 112 -5.32 10.67 4.69
N GLU A 113 -6.34 10.19 5.38
CA GLU A 113 -7.45 11.01 5.86
C GLU A 113 -7.71 10.71 7.33
N GLY A 114 -7.72 11.75 8.15
CA GLY A 114 -7.95 11.63 9.58
C GLY A 114 -6.84 12.24 10.42
N SER A 115 -6.81 11.92 11.71
CA SER A 115 -5.79 12.39 12.66
C SER A 115 -5.43 11.30 13.67
N GLY A 116 -4.14 11.22 14.03
CA GLY A 116 -3.63 10.29 15.02
C GLY A 116 -4.10 8.85 14.77
N LYS A 117 -4.78 8.26 15.74
CA LYS A 117 -5.32 6.88 15.64
C LYS A 117 -6.62 6.79 14.86
N LYS A 118 -7.35 7.91 14.67
CA LYS A 118 -8.62 7.97 13.91
C LYS A 118 -8.33 8.37 12.47
N ASN A 119 -7.81 7.45 11.67
CA ASN A 119 -7.51 7.66 10.26
C ASN A 119 -7.97 6.49 9.40
N ASN A 120 -8.09 6.73 8.10
CA ASN A 120 -8.58 5.76 7.13
C ASN A 120 -7.69 4.51 7.03
N MET A 121 -6.39 4.63 7.22
CA MET A 121 -5.47 3.49 7.18
C MET A 121 -5.73 2.53 8.36
N ASN A 122 -5.87 3.07 9.58
CA ASN A 122 -6.19 2.26 10.75
C ASN A 122 -7.59 1.65 10.66
N ALA A 123 -8.56 2.34 10.07
CA ALA A 123 -9.90 1.82 9.85
C ALA A 123 -9.89 0.65 8.85
N LEU A 124 -9.13 0.76 7.76
CA LEU A 124 -8.96 -0.34 6.83
C LEU A 124 -8.30 -1.56 7.50
N GLU A 125 -7.26 -1.34 8.29
CA GLU A 125 -6.61 -2.41 9.05
C GLU A 125 -7.59 -3.14 9.96
N ALA A 126 -8.40 -2.41 10.72
CA ALA A 126 -9.40 -3.00 11.59
C ALA A 126 -10.42 -3.85 10.81
N GLN A 127 -10.89 -3.37 9.66
CA GLN A 127 -11.82 -4.11 8.80
C GLN A 127 -11.21 -5.43 8.28
N VAL A 128 -9.96 -5.41 7.87
CA VAL A 128 -9.29 -6.63 7.37
C VAL A 128 -9.04 -7.62 8.49
N ASN A 129 -8.59 -7.15 9.65
CA ASN A 129 -8.37 -8.01 10.80
C ASN A 129 -9.68 -8.69 11.24
N GLU A 130 -10.80 -7.95 11.27
CA GLU A 130 -12.12 -8.49 11.57
C GLU A 130 -12.54 -9.57 10.56
N ARG A 131 -12.32 -9.32 9.27
CA ARG A 131 -12.66 -10.27 8.19
C ARG A 131 -11.78 -11.51 8.23
N SER A 132 -10.48 -11.34 8.47
CA SER A 132 -9.52 -12.45 8.59
C SER A 132 -9.78 -13.32 9.84
N ALA A 133 -10.39 -12.77 10.89
CA ALA A 133 -10.75 -13.51 12.09
C ALA A 133 -12.04 -14.35 11.93
N ARG A 134 -12.84 -14.12 10.89
CA ARG A 134 -14.02 -14.94 10.59
C ARG A 134 -13.56 -16.28 10.04
N PRO A 135 -13.92 -17.42 10.69
CA PRO A 135 -13.51 -18.72 10.18
C PRO A 135 -14.17 -18.95 8.81
N GLU A 136 -13.38 -18.82 7.75
CA GLU A 136 -13.81 -19.36 6.46
C GLU A 136 -13.89 -20.88 6.57
N LYS A 137 -15.05 -21.46 6.21
CA LYS A 137 -15.24 -22.90 6.04
C LYS A 137 -14.45 -23.44 4.83
N THR A 138 -13.24 -22.99 4.63
CA THR A 138 -12.38 -23.42 3.53
C THR A 138 -11.26 -24.29 4.11
N LYS A 139 -11.16 -25.51 3.59
CA LYS A 139 -10.12 -26.51 3.89
C LYS A 139 -8.74 -25.86 3.98
N GLU A 140 -7.94 -26.24 4.96
CA GLU A 140 -6.52 -25.89 5.14
C GLU A 140 -5.73 -26.00 3.83
N THR A 141 -5.76 -24.97 3.05
CA THR A 141 -4.77 -24.79 1.99
C THR A 141 -3.53 -24.24 2.68
N LYS A 142 -2.46 -25.04 2.75
CA LYS A 142 -1.14 -24.57 3.20
C LYS A 142 -0.88 -23.21 2.57
N SER A 143 -0.77 -22.16 3.38
CA SER A 143 -0.62 -20.79 2.88
C SER A 143 0.63 -20.72 2.00
N LYS A 144 0.45 -20.44 0.71
CA LYS A 144 1.56 -20.29 -0.22
C LYS A 144 2.46 -19.15 0.24
N LYS A 145 3.77 -19.35 0.11
CA LYS A 145 4.76 -18.32 0.35
C LYS A 145 5.13 -17.63 -0.96
N TYR A 146 5.62 -16.41 -0.85
CA TYR A 146 5.98 -15.57 -1.98
C TYR A 146 7.38 -15.02 -1.81
N ARG A 147 8.10 -14.89 -2.91
CA ARG A 147 9.37 -14.19 -3.00
C ARG A 147 9.27 -13.17 -4.13
N ILE A 148 9.66 -11.92 -3.87
CA ILE A 148 9.70 -10.88 -4.90
C ILE A 148 11.15 -10.40 -5.02
N ASP A 149 11.77 -10.64 -6.18
CA ASP A 149 13.16 -10.28 -6.39
C ASP A 149 13.32 -8.76 -6.53
N SER A 150 12.43 -8.10 -7.27
CA SER A 150 12.41 -6.65 -7.44
C SER A 150 10.99 -6.09 -7.31
N PHE A 151 10.81 -5.16 -6.41
CA PHE A 151 9.55 -4.43 -6.19
C PHE A 151 9.79 -2.93 -6.35
N VAL A 152 9.01 -2.28 -7.22
CA VAL A 152 9.18 -0.86 -7.54
C VAL A 152 7.82 -0.17 -7.56
N LEU A 153 7.69 0.90 -6.77
CA LEU A 153 6.61 1.87 -6.90
C LEU A 153 7.21 3.14 -7.48
N LYS A 154 6.67 3.64 -8.58
CA LYS A 154 7.12 4.87 -9.24
C LYS A 154 6.10 5.97 -9.10
N ASP A 155 6.59 7.20 -9.02
CA ASP A 155 5.78 8.41 -8.92
C ASP A 155 4.75 8.28 -7.77
N VAL A 156 5.25 8.00 -6.55
CA VAL A 156 4.41 7.80 -5.38
C VAL A 156 4.04 9.14 -4.77
N LYS A 157 2.75 9.42 -4.65
CA LYS A 157 2.20 10.64 -4.04
C LYS A 157 1.32 10.30 -2.86
N LEU A 158 1.46 11.08 -1.79
CA LEU A 158 0.64 11.00 -0.59
C LEU A 158 -0.23 12.26 -0.50
N ASP A 159 -1.53 12.11 -0.64
CA ASP A 159 -2.50 13.17 -0.35
C ASP A 159 -2.85 13.11 1.15
N VAL A 160 -2.70 14.22 1.87
CA VAL A 160 -2.94 14.30 3.31
C VAL A 160 -4.11 15.23 3.60
N ARG A 161 -5.11 14.71 4.31
CA ARG A 161 -6.29 15.45 4.75
C ARG A 161 -6.51 15.26 6.24
N MET A 162 -6.62 16.36 6.97
CA MET A 162 -6.85 16.34 8.41
C MET A 162 -8.14 17.08 8.79
N PRO A 163 -8.96 16.51 9.71
CA PRO A 163 -10.13 17.21 10.25
C PRO A 163 -9.74 18.56 10.86
N GLY A 164 -10.52 19.60 10.58
CA GLY A 164 -10.28 20.94 11.09
C GLY A 164 -9.18 21.74 10.36
N ILE A 165 -8.30 21.05 9.61
CA ILE A 165 -7.23 21.68 8.82
C ILE A 165 -7.57 21.65 7.32
N GLY A 166 -8.26 20.58 6.89
CA GLY A 166 -8.59 20.37 5.50
C GLY A 166 -7.49 19.63 4.73
N LYS A 167 -7.34 19.96 3.44
CA LYS A 167 -6.37 19.36 2.56
C LYS A 167 -5.01 20.02 2.74
N ILE A 168 -4.03 19.28 3.25
CA ILE A 168 -2.66 19.77 3.42
C ILE A 168 -1.93 19.83 2.07
N GLY A 169 -2.24 18.90 1.15
CA GLY A 169 -1.66 18.83 -0.18
C GLY A 169 -1.13 17.46 -0.53
N LYS A 170 -0.52 17.38 -1.70
CA LYS A 170 0.13 16.16 -2.19
C LYS A 170 1.62 16.23 -1.89
N LEU A 171 2.10 15.29 -1.10
CA LEU A 171 3.51 15.10 -0.82
C LEU A 171 4.09 14.10 -1.82
N ASP A 172 5.20 14.44 -2.45
CA ASP A 172 5.92 13.55 -3.33
C ASP A 172 6.83 12.64 -2.49
N LEU A 173 6.62 11.33 -2.57
CA LEU A 173 7.45 10.33 -1.91
C LEU A 173 8.54 9.79 -2.85
N GLY A 174 8.52 10.21 -4.12
CA GLY A 174 9.43 9.71 -5.15
C GLY A 174 9.21 8.24 -5.48
N ASP A 175 10.25 7.61 -6.01
CA ASP A 175 10.25 6.17 -6.28
C ASP A 175 10.59 5.37 -5.02
N ILE A 176 9.88 4.28 -4.78
CA ILE A 176 10.17 3.33 -3.71
C ILE A 176 10.65 2.03 -4.35
N ARG A 177 11.87 1.62 -4.03
CA ARG A 177 12.50 0.41 -4.57
C ARG A 177 12.87 -0.52 -3.43
N MET A 178 12.48 -1.78 -3.55
CA MET A 178 12.80 -2.84 -2.61
C MET A 178 13.23 -4.09 -3.37
N SER A 179 14.08 -4.88 -2.77
CA SER A 179 14.55 -6.13 -3.37
C SER A 179 14.49 -7.28 -2.37
N ASN A 180 14.45 -8.50 -2.88
CA ASN A 180 14.51 -9.73 -2.09
C ASN A 180 13.45 -9.79 -0.97
N LEU A 181 12.23 -9.36 -1.28
CA LEU A 181 11.11 -9.50 -0.35
C LEU A 181 10.73 -10.97 -0.20
N GLY A 182 10.66 -11.45 1.03
CA GLY A 182 10.39 -12.85 1.36
C GLY A 182 11.66 -13.73 1.49
N GLY A 183 12.83 -13.25 1.06
CA GLY A 183 14.08 -14.01 1.16
C GLY A 183 14.05 -15.32 0.36
N GLN A 184 14.99 -16.22 0.62
CA GLN A 184 15.09 -17.50 -0.11
C GLN A 184 13.94 -18.46 0.19
N ASN A 185 13.46 -18.48 1.43
CA ASN A 185 12.41 -19.39 1.91
C ASN A 185 10.98 -18.89 1.63
N GLY A 186 10.85 -17.74 1.00
CA GLY A 186 9.58 -17.05 0.81
C GLY A 186 8.99 -16.54 2.13
N ALA A 187 8.05 -15.62 2.02
CA ALA A 187 7.26 -15.10 3.13
C ALA A 187 5.77 -15.12 2.76
N THR A 188 4.90 -15.03 3.74
CA THR A 188 3.46 -14.86 3.50
C THR A 188 3.19 -13.52 2.82
N ALA A 189 2.07 -13.41 2.11
CA ALA A 189 1.64 -12.14 1.53
C ALA A 189 1.56 -11.02 2.58
N SER A 190 1.14 -11.36 3.81
CA SER A 190 1.07 -10.43 4.95
C SER A 190 2.44 -9.92 5.39
N GLU A 191 3.45 -10.78 5.47
CA GLU A 191 4.82 -10.36 5.85
C GLU A 191 5.45 -9.45 4.79
N ILE A 192 5.27 -9.76 3.51
CA ILE A 192 5.74 -8.91 2.41
C ILE A 192 5.03 -7.56 2.45
N ALA A 193 3.72 -7.57 2.58
CA ALA A 193 2.91 -6.38 2.70
C ALA A 193 3.37 -5.49 3.87
N GLY A 194 3.69 -6.09 5.03
CA GLY A 194 4.24 -5.38 6.18
C GLY A 194 5.54 -4.65 5.89
N ARG A 195 6.46 -5.30 5.17
CA ARG A 195 7.74 -4.68 4.79
C ARG A 195 7.55 -3.48 3.86
N VAL A 196 6.73 -3.65 2.81
CA VAL A 196 6.46 -2.56 1.85
C VAL A 196 5.75 -1.40 2.53
N SER A 197 4.81 -1.69 3.40
CA SER A 197 4.09 -0.68 4.16
C SER A 197 4.99 0.10 5.12
N ASN A 198 5.91 -0.58 5.81
CA ASN A 198 6.88 0.09 6.68
C ASN A 198 7.76 1.06 5.87
N GLU A 199 8.18 0.68 4.66
CA GLU A 199 8.96 1.56 3.78
C GLU A 199 8.13 2.78 3.34
N ILE A 200 6.89 2.58 2.89
CA ILE A 200 5.99 3.68 2.52
C ILE A 200 5.78 4.62 3.71
N SER A 201 5.53 4.08 4.90
CA SER A 201 5.33 4.88 6.11
C SER A 201 6.57 5.68 6.51
N SER A 202 7.74 5.08 6.39
CA SER A 202 9.01 5.74 6.66
C SER A 202 9.22 6.92 5.70
N ARG A 203 8.98 6.70 4.40
CA ARG A 203 9.05 7.76 3.37
C ARG A 203 8.03 8.86 3.61
N ALA A 204 6.79 8.47 3.94
CA ALA A 204 5.74 9.42 4.25
C ALA A 204 6.10 10.31 5.45
N LYS A 205 6.59 9.72 6.54
CA LYS A 205 7.06 10.48 7.71
C LYS A 205 8.17 11.46 7.33
N SER A 206 9.18 11.01 6.60
CA SER A 206 10.29 11.85 6.16
C SER A 206 9.81 13.00 5.26
N ALA A 207 8.90 12.73 4.33
CA ALA A 207 8.33 13.76 3.47
C ALA A 207 7.49 14.78 4.25
N VAL A 208 6.70 14.33 5.23
CA VAL A 208 5.93 15.22 6.11
C VAL A 208 6.86 16.10 6.92
N ILE A 209 7.88 15.53 7.58
CA ILE A 209 8.84 16.30 8.39
C ILE A 209 9.53 17.34 7.52
N LYS A 210 10.04 16.94 6.34
CA LYS A 210 10.73 17.84 5.40
C LYS A 210 9.84 19.00 4.93
N ASN A 211 8.53 18.79 4.81
CA ASN A 211 7.61 19.80 4.32
C ASN A 211 6.81 20.48 5.43
N MET A 212 6.95 20.03 6.69
CA MET A 212 6.10 20.47 7.80
C MET A 212 6.19 21.97 8.04
N VAL A 213 7.38 22.55 8.01
CA VAL A 213 7.58 23.99 8.21
C VAL A 213 6.93 24.79 7.08
N LYS A 214 7.21 24.40 5.84
CA LYS A 214 6.61 25.04 4.66
C LYS A 214 5.08 24.96 4.67
N LEU A 215 4.54 23.84 5.11
CA LEU A 215 3.10 23.64 5.26
C LEU A 215 2.53 24.52 6.37
N ALA A 216 3.20 24.59 7.51
CA ALA A 216 2.80 25.43 8.63
C ALA A 216 2.77 26.92 8.23
N GLU A 217 3.81 27.40 7.56
CA GLU A 217 3.87 28.77 7.04
C GLU A 217 2.73 29.06 6.05
N GLN A 218 2.50 28.17 5.09
CA GLN A 218 1.43 28.33 4.09
C GLN A 218 0.02 28.33 4.70
N MET A 219 -0.17 27.64 5.82
CA MET A 219 -1.45 27.48 6.49
C MET A 219 -1.63 28.46 7.66
N GLY A 220 -0.62 29.28 7.99
CA GLY A 220 -0.63 30.14 9.17
C GLY A 220 -0.81 29.36 10.47
N MET A 221 -0.30 28.13 10.54
CA MET A 221 -0.47 27.21 11.66
C MET A 221 0.85 26.92 12.35
N ASP A 222 0.75 26.57 13.65
CA ASP A 222 1.89 26.06 14.39
C ASP A 222 2.24 24.64 13.90
N VAL A 223 3.55 24.38 13.73
CA VAL A 223 4.09 23.07 13.33
C VAL A 223 3.64 21.96 14.28
N SER A 224 3.49 22.27 15.59
CA SER A 224 3.03 21.32 16.59
C SER A 224 1.64 20.78 16.29
N LYS A 225 0.71 21.62 15.82
CA LYS A 225 -0.65 21.20 15.48
C LYS A 225 -0.70 20.24 14.29
N ILE A 226 0.22 20.41 13.33
CA ILE A 226 0.34 19.49 12.18
C ILE A 226 0.91 18.16 12.66
N ALA A 227 1.92 18.17 13.51
CA ALA A 227 2.53 16.95 14.06
C ALA A 227 1.52 16.15 14.89
N ASP A 228 0.78 16.80 15.77
CA ASP A 228 -0.26 16.17 16.60
C ASP A 228 -1.38 15.56 15.74
N GLY A 229 -1.81 16.29 14.71
CA GLY A 229 -2.82 15.82 13.76
C GLY A 229 -2.38 14.56 13.01
N LEU A 230 -1.08 14.41 12.74
CA LEU A 230 -0.49 13.22 12.10
C LEU A 230 -0.15 12.10 13.09
N GLY A 231 -0.31 12.35 14.41
CA GLY A 231 0.06 11.40 15.46
C GLY A 231 1.57 11.16 15.53
N LEU A 232 2.37 12.17 15.18
CA LEU A 232 3.82 12.12 15.27
C LEU A 232 4.25 12.39 16.73
N PRO A 233 5.24 11.66 17.26
CA PRO A 233 5.79 11.94 18.60
C PRO A 233 6.35 13.37 18.66
N THR A 234 6.20 14.05 19.80
CA THR A 234 6.75 15.40 20.03
C THR A 234 8.29 15.48 19.82
N GLY A 235 9.02 14.39 20.00
CA GLY A 235 10.45 14.32 19.69
C GLY A 235 10.80 14.55 18.21
N VAL A 236 9.87 14.28 17.29
CA VAL A 236 10.04 14.54 15.85
C VAL A 236 10.12 16.05 15.54
N LEU A 237 9.54 16.90 16.40
CA LEU A 237 9.63 18.36 16.28
C LEU A 237 11.05 18.85 16.57
N ASN A 238 11.73 18.22 17.51
CA ASN A 238 13.14 18.57 17.83
C ASN A 238 14.07 18.13 16.69
N ASP A 239 13.79 16.98 16.05
CA ASP A 239 14.53 16.52 14.88
C ASP A 239 14.28 17.42 13.66
N ALA A 240 13.04 17.89 13.47
CA ALA A 240 12.69 18.86 12.43
C ALA A 240 13.38 20.21 12.65
N ALA A 241 13.44 20.71 13.89
CA ALA A 241 14.13 21.94 14.23
C ALA A 241 15.66 21.80 14.05
N GLY A 242 16.24 20.67 14.42
CA GLY A 242 17.67 20.35 14.19
C GLY A 242 18.02 20.24 12.70
N PHE A 243 17.12 19.67 11.89
CA PHE A 243 17.27 19.57 10.44
C PHE A 243 17.24 20.95 9.77
N LEU A 244 16.37 21.85 10.26
CA LEU A 244 16.29 23.22 9.76
C LEU A 244 17.54 24.04 10.09
N GLN A 245 18.08 23.92 11.30
CA GLN A 245 19.34 24.59 11.67
C GLN A 245 20.50 24.16 10.77
N ASN A 246 20.50 22.94 10.24
CA ASN A 246 21.52 22.42 9.33
C ASN A 246 21.28 22.79 7.86
N LEU A 247 20.06 23.17 7.47
CA LEU A 247 19.72 23.60 6.09
C LEU A 247 20.04 25.09 5.84
N PHE A 248 20.15 25.89 6.92
CA PHE A 248 20.44 27.34 6.86
C PHE A 248 21.86 27.71 7.32
N LYS A 249 22.74 26.71 7.47
CA LYS A 249 24.18 26.90 7.58
C LYS A 249 24.87 26.59 6.26
#